data_a9fcf03018cb216e81ef1046e3a0d007
#
_entry.id   a9fcf03018cb216e81ef1046e3a0d007
#
_cell.length_a   1.000
_cell.length_b   1.000
_cell.length_c   1.000
_cell.angle_alpha   90.00
_cell.angle_beta   90.00
_cell.angle_gamma   90.00
#
_symmetry.space_group_name_H-M   'P 1'
#
loop_
_entity.id
_entity.type
_entity.pdbx_description
1 polymer ?
#
loop_
_entity_poly.entity_id
_entity_poly.type
_entity_poly.pdbx_seq_one_letter_code
_entity_poly.pdbx_strand_id
1 'polypeptide(L)'
;MLKPLVTQVWPQFTADEQFTASFSNVFVERVELFRSARKVIICLRSTEPLDSALCGRLLASLEQIFAGYELTMRNYFNYNAITPEAVKAMIEELKQQGMPVNGFLDKTQPVAFAQDGLVVRVNAGLPILESVELPRHLAELIQERTGALPIVRMELVGKQMDADE
;
A
#
# COMPACT_ATOMS: atom_id res chain seq x y z
N MET A 1 -0.15 19.26 -16.33
CA MET A 1 0.25 18.27 -17.35
C MET A 1 -0.36 16.92 -17.02
N LEU A 2 -0.96 16.29 -18.01
CA LEU A 2 -1.55 14.97 -17.81
C LEU A 2 -0.45 13.90 -17.71
N LYS A 3 -0.61 12.99 -16.77
CA LYS A 3 0.29 11.86 -16.63
C LYS A 3 -0.07 10.80 -17.67
N PRO A 4 0.90 10.05 -18.21
CA PRO A 4 0.60 9.02 -19.20
C PRO A 4 -0.03 7.79 -18.54
N LEU A 5 -0.85 7.08 -19.32
CA LEU A 5 -1.39 5.80 -18.89
C LEU A 5 -0.31 4.72 -18.88
N VAL A 6 -0.53 3.69 -18.08
CA VAL A 6 0.36 2.53 -18.05
C VAL A 6 0.57 1.97 -19.45
N THR A 7 -0.52 1.86 -20.22
CA THR A 7 -0.46 1.33 -21.59
C THR A 7 0.21 2.29 -22.57
N GLN A 8 0.32 3.57 -22.24
CA GLN A 8 1.07 4.53 -23.06
C GLN A 8 2.57 4.46 -22.80
N VAL A 9 2.96 4.21 -21.54
CA VAL A 9 4.37 4.08 -21.18
C VAL A 9 4.92 2.74 -21.66
N TRP A 10 4.12 1.69 -21.54
CA TRP A 10 4.50 0.33 -21.96
C TRP A 10 3.50 -0.20 -22.98
N PRO A 11 3.53 0.30 -24.22
CA PRO A 11 2.54 -0.09 -25.24
C PRO A 11 2.56 -1.57 -25.61
N GLN A 12 3.65 -2.27 -25.34
CA GLN A 12 3.74 -3.70 -25.61
C GLN A 12 2.69 -4.51 -24.84
N PHE A 13 2.15 -3.97 -23.75
CA PHE A 13 1.13 -4.67 -22.97
C PHE A 13 -0.27 -4.55 -23.56
N THR A 14 -0.46 -3.70 -24.57
CA THR A 14 -1.78 -3.53 -25.20
C THR A 14 -2.21 -4.74 -26.02
N ALA A 15 -1.29 -5.69 -26.27
CA ALA A 15 -1.64 -6.94 -26.94
C ALA A 15 -2.58 -7.81 -26.11
N ASP A 16 -2.60 -7.62 -24.78
CA ASP A 16 -3.50 -8.31 -23.88
C ASP A 16 -4.70 -7.39 -23.58
N GLU A 17 -5.86 -7.71 -24.14
CA GLU A 17 -7.05 -6.89 -23.97
C GLU A 17 -7.49 -6.78 -22.53
N GLN A 18 -7.37 -7.87 -21.77
CA GLN A 18 -7.74 -7.88 -20.37
C GLN A 18 -6.83 -6.98 -19.56
N PHE A 19 -5.55 -7.00 -19.85
CA PHE A 19 -4.58 -6.12 -19.22
C PHE A 19 -4.89 -4.66 -19.54
N THR A 20 -5.14 -4.37 -20.81
CA THR A 20 -5.48 -3.01 -21.25
C THR A 20 -6.71 -2.48 -20.54
N ALA A 21 -7.77 -3.31 -20.44
CA ALA A 21 -8.99 -2.92 -19.75
C ALA A 21 -8.74 -2.65 -18.27
N SER A 22 -7.94 -3.48 -17.63
CA SER A 22 -7.64 -3.35 -16.20
C SER A 22 -6.87 -2.08 -15.87
N PHE A 23 -6.04 -1.60 -16.80
CA PHE A 23 -5.23 -0.40 -16.58
C PHE A 23 -5.72 0.80 -17.37
N SER A 24 -6.97 0.80 -17.83
CA SER A 24 -7.53 1.88 -18.67
C SER A 24 -7.54 3.24 -17.98
N ASN A 25 -7.64 3.27 -16.65
CA ASN A 25 -7.64 4.49 -15.86
C ASN A 25 -6.49 4.57 -14.87
N VAL A 26 -5.39 3.89 -15.18
CA VAL A 26 -4.22 3.89 -14.32
C VAL A 26 -3.09 4.65 -15.00
N PHE A 27 -2.59 5.67 -14.32
CA PHE A 27 -1.57 6.57 -14.85
C PHE A 27 -0.24 6.29 -14.18
N VAL A 28 0.85 6.49 -14.92
CA VAL A 28 2.19 6.41 -14.35
C VAL A 28 2.50 7.78 -13.74
N GLU A 29 2.56 7.83 -12.42
CA GLU A 29 2.91 9.05 -11.68
C GLU A 29 4.37 9.38 -11.91
N ARG A 30 5.23 8.39 -11.71
CA ARG A 30 6.67 8.49 -11.97
C ARG A 30 7.30 7.11 -11.85
N VAL A 31 8.52 7.01 -12.34
CA VAL A 31 9.37 5.82 -12.16
C VAL A 31 10.67 6.31 -11.54
N GLU A 32 11.03 5.75 -10.39
CA GLU A 32 12.27 6.11 -9.69
C GLU A 32 13.29 5.00 -9.90
N LEU A 33 14.42 5.35 -10.48
CA LEU A 33 15.48 4.41 -10.80
C LEU A 33 16.68 4.65 -9.89
N PHE A 34 17.07 3.64 -9.14
CA PHE A 34 18.21 3.68 -8.25
C PHE A 34 19.27 2.70 -8.75
N ARG A 35 20.18 3.17 -9.57
CA ARG A 35 21.15 2.30 -10.26
C ARG A 35 22.09 1.59 -9.31
N SER A 36 22.60 2.30 -8.30
CA SER A 36 23.55 1.72 -7.35
C SER A 36 22.93 0.61 -6.52
N ALA A 37 21.67 0.79 -6.09
CA ALA A 37 20.95 -0.18 -5.30
C ALA A 37 20.25 -1.22 -6.15
N ARG A 38 20.23 -1.05 -7.48
CA ARG A 38 19.51 -1.89 -8.42
C ARG A 38 18.04 -2.02 -8.06
N LYS A 39 17.40 -0.88 -7.85
CA LYS A 39 15.98 -0.80 -7.50
C LYS A 39 15.23 0.09 -8.46
N VAL A 40 14.00 -0.29 -8.76
CA VAL A 40 13.05 0.53 -9.52
C VAL A 40 11.77 0.61 -8.73
N ILE A 41 11.26 1.83 -8.53
CA ILE A 41 9.99 2.05 -7.88
C ILE A 41 9.02 2.59 -8.93
N ILE A 42 7.94 1.85 -9.16
CA ILE A 42 6.90 2.21 -10.13
C ILE A 42 5.77 2.87 -9.34
N CYS A 43 5.55 4.15 -9.59
CA CYS A 43 4.51 4.91 -8.88
C CYS A 43 3.32 5.10 -9.82
N LEU A 44 2.20 4.51 -9.46
CA LEU A 44 0.97 4.53 -10.26
C LEU A 44 -0.11 5.33 -9.55
N ARG A 45 -0.92 6.04 -10.33
CA ARG A 45 -2.06 6.80 -9.82
C ARG A 45 -3.36 6.24 -10.40
N SER A 46 -4.31 5.98 -9.53
CA SER A 46 -5.64 5.50 -9.87
C SER A 46 -6.66 6.19 -8.98
N THR A 47 -7.94 6.06 -9.32
CA THR A 47 -9.02 6.61 -8.49
C THR A 47 -9.18 5.77 -7.22
N GLU A 48 -9.15 4.46 -7.40
CA GLU A 48 -9.33 3.48 -6.32
C GLU A 48 -8.03 2.68 -6.14
N PRO A 49 -7.84 2.09 -4.96
CA PRO A 49 -6.68 1.22 -4.75
C PRO A 49 -6.64 0.09 -5.77
N LEU A 50 -5.47 -0.19 -6.29
CA LEU A 50 -5.29 -1.27 -7.26
C LEU A 50 -5.28 -2.61 -6.55
N ASP A 51 -5.89 -3.61 -7.19
CA ASP A 51 -5.88 -4.98 -6.71
C ASP A 51 -4.44 -5.52 -6.68
N SER A 52 -4.09 -6.22 -5.60
CA SER A 52 -2.74 -6.75 -5.43
C SER A 52 -2.37 -7.76 -6.51
N ALA A 53 -3.33 -8.57 -6.96
CA ALA A 53 -3.09 -9.53 -8.04
C ALA A 53 -2.77 -8.82 -9.34
N LEU A 54 -3.46 -7.70 -9.61
CA LEU A 54 -3.20 -6.90 -10.81
C LEU A 54 -1.82 -6.25 -10.74
N CYS A 55 -1.46 -5.71 -9.59
CA CYS A 55 -0.13 -5.14 -9.38
C CYS A 55 0.97 -6.18 -9.57
N GLY A 56 0.73 -7.39 -9.07
CA GLY A 56 1.68 -8.50 -9.23
C GLY A 56 1.86 -8.88 -10.68
N ARG A 57 0.79 -8.89 -11.46
CA ARG A 57 0.88 -9.17 -12.90
C ARG A 57 1.69 -8.11 -13.63
N LEU A 58 1.47 -6.83 -13.28
CA LEU A 58 2.24 -5.75 -13.91
C LEU A 58 3.72 -5.86 -13.54
N LEU A 59 4.03 -6.08 -12.27
CA LEU A 59 5.41 -6.24 -11.85
C LEU A 59 6.10 -7.41 -12.55
N ALA A 60 5.42 -8.54 -12.66
CA ALA A 60 5.97 -9.70 -13.36
C ALA A 60 6.26 -9.38 -14.83
N SER A 61 5.37 -8.62 -15.47
CA SER A 61 5.57 -8.20 -16.85
C SER A 61 6.74 -7.22 -17.00
N LEU A 62 6.95 -6.37 -15.99
CA LEU A 62 8.02 -5.37 -16.02
C LEU A 62 9.40 -5.96 -15.68
N GLU A 63 9.46 -7.13 -15.07
CA GLU A 63 10.72 -7.77 -14.71
C GLU A 63 11.63 -7.97 -15.93
N GLN A 64 11.05 -8.24 -17.08
CA GLN A 64 11.81 -8.42 -18.32
C GLN A 64 12.41 -7.09 -18.80
N ILE A 65 11.71 -5.99 -18.58
CA ILE A 65 12.17 -4.66 -18.98
C ILE A 65 13.28 -4.16 -18.07
N PHE A 66 13.13 -4.40 -16.76
CA PHE A 66 14.10 -3.98 -15.75
C PHE A 66 14.88 -5.17 -15.21
N ALA A 67 15.42 -5.96 -16.11
CA ALA A 67 16.16 -7.17 -15.72
C ALA A 67 17.32 -6.85 -14.79
N GLY A 68 17.41 -7.59 -13.68
CA GLY A 68 18.45 -7.38 -12.70
C GLY A 68 18.14 -6.32 -11.65
N TYR A 69 16.94 -5.71 -11.70
CA TYR A 69 16.51 -4.72 -10.71
C TYR A 69 15.41 -5.30 -9.84
N GLU A 70 15.39 -4.88 -8.58
CA GLU A 70 14.29 -5.17 -7.67
C GLU A 70 13.17 -4.18 -7.94
N LEU A 71 11.99 -4.67 -8.26
CA LEU A 71 10.84 -3.83 -8.60
C LEU A 71 9.90 -3.70 -7.40
N THR A 72 9.51 -2.46 -7.12
CA THR A 72 8.54 -2.14 -6.08
C THR A 72 7.49 -1.22 -6.69
N MET A 73 6.25 -1.36 -6.24
CA MET A 73 5.16 -0.53 -6.74
C MET A 73 4.55 0.28 -5.60
N ARG A 74 4.25 1.53 -5.89
CA ARG A 74 3.49 2.41 -5.00
C ARG A 74 2.24 2.87 -5.71
N ASN A 75 1.11 2.74 -5.06
CA ASN A 75 -0.17 3.14 -5.62
C ASN A 75 -0.66 4.42 -4.93
N TYR A 76 -0.89 5.45 -5.71
CA TYR A 76 -1.49 6.71 -5.27
C TYR A 76 -2.95 6.70 -5.70
N PHE A 77 -3.85 7.00 -4.77
CA PHE A 77 -5.29 6.93 -5.03
C PHE A 77 -6.04 7.94 -4.15
N ASN A 78 -7.35 8.04 -4.32
CA ASN A 78 -8.16 8.99 -3.55
C ASN A 78 -8.50 8.43 -2.17
N TYR A 79 -8.40 9.27 -1.14
CA TYR A 79 -8.67 8.84 0.23
C TYR A 79 -10.09 8.29 0.39
N ASN A 80 -11.09 8.87 -0.29
CA ASN A 80 -12.47 8.39 -0.19
C ASN A 80 -12.64 6.94 -0.66
N ALA A 81 -11.71 6.44 -1.44
CA ALA A 81 -11.75 5.07 -1.95
C ALA A 81 -10.89 4.12 -1.13
N ILE A 82 -10.30 4.58 -0.03
CA ILE A 82 -9.39 3.76 0.77
C ILE A 82 -10.12 2.54 1.34
N THR A 83 -9.44 1.40 1.34
CA THR A 83 -10.01 0.13 1.81
C THR A 83 -9.12 -0.44 2.92
N PRO A 84 -9.67 -1.35 3.76
CA PRO A 84 -8.83 -2.02 4.76
C PRO A 84 -7.65 -2.76 4.13
N GLU A 85 -7.84 -3.35 2.95
CA GLU A 85 -6.79 -4.06 2.23
C GLU A 85 -5.67 -3.11 1.82
N ALA A 86 -6.03 -1.89 1.37
CA ALA A 86 -5.03 -0.88 1.02
C ALA A 86 -4.21 -0.46 2.23
N VAL A 87 -4.85 -0.29 3.38
CA VAL A 87 -4.15 0.06 4.63
C VAL A 87 -3.24 -1.07 5.08
N LYS A 88 -3.72 -2.31 4.97
CA LYS A 88 -2.89 -3.47 5.29
C LYS A 88 -1.63 -3.52 4.42
N ALA A 89 -1.77 -3.22 3.15
CA ALA A 89 -0.63 -3.17 2.23
C ALA A 89 0.37 -2.09 2.65
N MET A 90 -0.12 -0.94 3.12
CA MET A 90 0.74 0.12 3.62
C MET A 90 1.46 -0.28 4.90
N ILE A 91 0.77 -0.97 5.80
CA ILE A 91 1.39 -1.49 7.02
C ILE A 91 2.48 -2.51 6.66
N GLU A 92 2.21 -3.37 5.68
CA GLU A 92 3.21 -4.32 5.20
C GLU A 92 4.43 -3.60 4.61
N GLU A 93 4.20 -2.51 3.91
CA GLU A 93 5.29 -1.68 3.40
C GLU A 93 6.14 -1.10 4.52
N LEU A 94 5.51 -0.61 5.60
CA LEU A 94 6.23 -0.12 6.77
C LEU A 94 7.02 -1.25 7.44
N LYS A 95 6.45 -2.44 7.50
CA LYS A 95 7.13 -3.61 8.04
C LYS A 95 8.41 -3.92 7.24
N GLN A 96 8.33 -3.85 5.92
CA GLN A 96 9.49 -4.08 5.06
C GLN A 96 10.56 -3.01 5.26
N GLN A 97 10.18 -1.84 5.72
CA GLN A 97 11.10 -0.76 6.03
C GLN A 97 11.70 -0.88 7.44
N GLY A 98 11.36 -1.93 8.18
CA GLY A 98 11.91 -2.20 9.49
C GLY A 98 10.96 -1.99 10.66
N MET A 99 9.70 -1.61 10.41
CA MET A 99 8.72 -1.43 11.48
C MET A 99 8.38 -2.79 12.11
N PRO A 100 8.49 -2.96 13.42
CA PRO A 100 8.28 -4.26 14.07
C PRO A 100 6.80 -4.57 14.27
N VAL A 101 6.12 -4.90 13.19
CA VAL A 101 4.68 -5.23 13.22
C VAL A 101 4.43 -6.72 13.48
N ASN A 102 5.16 -7.57 12.80
CA ASN A 102 5.29 -9.03 13.04
C ASN A 102 4.04 -9.81 13.48
N GLY A 103 2.92 -9.62 12.84
CA GLY A 103 1.73 -10.41 13.20
C GLY A 103 1.01 -9.92 14.44
N PHE A 104 1.31 -8.72 14.91
CA PHE A 104 0.55 -8.11 16.00
C PHE A 104 -0.88 -7.74 15.58
N LEU A 105 -1.12 -7.64 14.28
CA LEU A 105 -2.43 -7.23 13.76
C LEU A 105 -3.50 -8.29 14.00
N ASP A 106 -4.72 -7.84 14.23
CA ASP A 106 -5.87 -8.71 14.32
C ASP A 106 -6.08 -9.42 12.97
N LYS A 107 -6.21 -10.74 13.02
CA LYS A 107 -6.28 -11.55 11.79
C LYS A 107 -7.62 -11.40 11.05
N THR A 108 -8.68 -11.08 11.78
CA THR A 108 -10.01 -11.01 11.17
C THR A 108 -10.33 -9.62 10.63
N GLN A 109 -10.00 -8.60 11.40
CA GLN A 109 -10.32 -7.22 11.01
C GLN A 109 -9.23 -6.29 11.55
N PRO A 110 -8.07 -6.24 10.87
CA PRO A 110 -6.95 -5.46 11.37
C PRO A 110 -7.13 -3.95 11.25
N VAL A 111 -8.07 -3.51 10.40
CA VAL A 111 -8.30 -2.08 10.17
C VAL A 111 -9.80 -1.83 10.21
N ALA A 112 -10.21 -0.82 10.97
CA ALA A 112 -11.59 -0.33 10.98
C ALA A 112 -11.58 1.16 10.72
N PHE A 113 -12.51 1.65 9.91
CA PHE A 113 -12.59 3.07 9.60
C PHE A 113 -13.51 3.79 10.56
N ALA A 114 -13.11 5.01 10.93
CA ALA A 114 -13.89 5.90 11.76
C ALA A 114 -14.17 7.19 10.97
N GLN A 115 -14.99 8.05 11.53
CA GLN A 115 -15.40 9.29 10.87
C GLN A 115 -14.21 10.20 10.54
N ASP A 116 -13.23 10.26 11.43
CA ASP A 116 -12.07 11.15 11.32
C ASP A 116 -10.78 10.44 10.90
N GLY A 117 -10.85 9.12 10.67
CA GLY A 117 -9.66 8.37 10.32
C GLY A 117 -9.88 6.88 10.44
N LEU A 118 -8.95 6.18 11.08
CA LEU A 118 -9.02 4.73 11.17
C LEU A 118 -8.41 4.21 12.46
N VAL A 119 -8.75 2.97 12.77
CA VAL A 119 -8.24 2.26 13.92
C VAL A 119 -7.50 1.02 13.43
N VAL A 120 -6.25 0.87 13.87
CA VAL A 120 -5.47 -0.34 13.63
C VAL A 120 -5.70 -1.26 14.83
N ARG A 121 -6.24 -2.44 14.57
CA ARG A 121 -6.60 -3.40 15.62
C ARG A 121 -5.48 -4.43 15.76
N VAL A 122 -5.02 -4.58 16.98
CA VAL A 122 -3.87 -5.45 17.27
C VAL A 122 -4.25 -6.43 18.37
N ASN A 123 -3.66 -7.61 18.32
CA ASN A 123 -3.85 -8.65 19.32
C ASN A 123 -2.77 -8.62 20.40
N ALA A 124 -1.64 -7.99 20.10
CA ALA A 124 -0.50 -7.94 21.01
C ALA A 124 0.44 -6.82 20.56
N GLY A 125 1.48 -6.56 21.36
CA GLY A 125 2.56 -5.67 20.95
C GLY A 125 2.23 -4.20 20.99
N LEU A 126 1.11 -3.80 21.61
CA LEU A 126 0.70 -2.41 21.64
C LEU A 126 1.79 -1.46 22.17
N PRO A 127 2.48 -1.75 23.30
CA PRO A 127 3.55 -0.86 23.76
C PRO A 127 4.70 -0.72 22.75
N ILE A 128 5.03 -1.80 22.05
CA ILE A 128 6.09 -1.76 21.02
C ILE A 128 5.67 -0.85 19.88
N LEU A 129 4.43 -1.02 19.40
CA LEU A 129 3.92 -0.23 18.28
C LEU A 129 3.77 1.23 18.65
N GLU A 130 3.42 1.53 19.89
CA GLU A 130 3.38 2.90 20.37
C GLU A 130 4.77 3.53 20.43
N SER A 131 5.76 2.77 20.88
CA SER A 131 7.13 3.30 21.01
C SER A 131 7.75 3.61 19.65
N VAL A 132 7.39 2.87 18.60
CA VAL A 132 7.86 3.15 17.24
C VAL A 132 6.93 4.08 16.48
N GLU A 133 5.88 4.56 17.13
CA GLU A 133 4.93 5.53 16.59
C GLU A 133 4.28 5.05 15.29
N LEU A 134 3.81 3.80 15.28
CA LEU A 134 3.14 3.24 14.11
C LEU A 134 1.99 4.11 13.60
N PRO A 135 1.10 4.64 14.47
CA PRO A 135 0.01 5.47 13.96
C PRO A 135 0.49 6.69 13.19
N ARG A 136 1.55 7.35 13.67
CA ARG A 136 2.10 8.53 12.99
C ARG A 136 2.69 8.16 11.63
N HIS A 137 3.48 7.10 11.59
CA HIS A 137 4.11 6.66 10.34
C HIS A 137 3.07 6.21 9.32
N LEU A 138 2.03 5.52 9.77
CA LEU A 138 0.96 5.09 8.89
C LEU A 138 0.16 6.29 8.36
N ALA A 139 -0.14 7.26 9.23
CA ALA A 139 -0.86 8.45 8.81
C ALA A 139 -0.07 9.23 7.76
N GLU A 140 1.24 9.38 7.96
CA GLU A 140 2.11 10.06 7.00
C GLU A 140 2.17 9.32 5.67
N LEU A 141 2.22 8.00 5.70
CA LEU A 141 2.22 7.20 4.47
C LEU A 141 0.90 7.34 3.73
N ILE A 142 -0.22 7.32 4.44
CA ILE A 142 -1.53 7.54 3.83
C ILE A 142 -1.59 8.93 3.20
N GLN A 143 -1.06 9.95 3.89
CA GLN A 143 -1.03 11.30 3.34
C GLN A 143 -0.22 11.36 2.04
N GLU A 144 0.92 10.70 2.01
CA GLU A 144 1.73 10.66 0.80
C GLU A 144 0.97 10.03 -0.37
N ARG A 145 0.23 8.95 -0.10
CA ARG A 145 -0.43 8.17 -1.16
C ARG A 145 -1.81 8.70 -1.53
N THR A 146 -2.49 9.43 -0.67
CA THR A 146 -3.87 9.86 -0.92
C THR A 146 -4.06 11.36 -0.82
N GLY A 147 -3.10 12.07 -0.27
CA GLY A 147 -3.21 13.52 -0.03
C GLY A 147 -3.96 13.88 1.25
N ALA A 148 -4.54 12.94 1.95
CA ALA A 148 -5.29 13.19 3.18
C ALA A 148 -4.56 12.62 4.38
N LEU A 149 -4.50 13.39 5.47
CA LEU A 149 -3.87 12.96 6.73
C LEU A 149 -4.94 12.54 7.71
N PRO A 150 -5.18 11.22 7.87
CA PRO A 150 -6.20 10.74 8.79
C PRO A 150 -5.68 10.71 10.22
N ILE A 151 -6.60 10.64 11.17
CA ILE A 151 -6.25 10.34 12.55
C ILE A 151 -6.17 8.81 12.66
N VAL A 152 -5.01 8.29 13.03
CA VAL A 152 -4.79 6.85 13.16
C VAL A 152 -4.67 6.51 14.64
N ARG A 153 -5.52 5.60 15.09
CA ARG A 153 -5.50 5.10 16.47
C ARG A 153 -5.21 3.61 16.46
N MET A 154 -4.83 3.08 17.60
CA MET A 154 -4.65 1.64 17.78
C MET A 154 -5.59 1.15 18.85
N GLU A 155 -6.09 -0.08 18.67
CA GLU A 155 -6.98 -0.73 19.62
C GLU A 155 -6.48 -2.15 19.85
N LEU A 156 -6.32 -2.49 21.13
CA LEU A 156 -5.95 -3.86 21.51
C LEU A 156 -7.21 -4.70 21.60
N VAL A 157 -7.30 -5.75 20.79
CA VAL A 157 -8.46 -6.64 20.76
C VAL A 157 -8.08 -8.04 21.23
N GLY A 158 -9.09 -8.78 21.66
CA GLY A 158 -8.89 -10.14 22.16
C GLY A 158 -8.39 -10.20 23.59
N LYS A 159 -7.86 -9.12 24.12
CA LYS A 159 -7.30 -9.09 25.47
C LYS A 159 -8.37 -9.13 26.53
N GLN A 160 -9.55 -8.60 26.25
CA GLN A 160 -10.65 -8.61 27.21
C GLN A 160 -11.03 -10.03 27.60
N MET A 161 -10.94 -10.96 26.67
CA MET A 161 -11.28 -12.36 26.97
C MET A 161 -10.35 -12.93 28.02
N ASP A 162 -9.10 -12.59 27.94
CA ASP A 162 -8.10 -13.02 28.91
C ASP A 162 -8.34 -12.35 30.28
N ALA A 163 -8.70 -11.09 30.23
CA ALA A 163 -8.93 -10.31 31.45
C ALA A 163 -10.15 -10.80 32.22
N ASP A 164 -11.13 -11.36 31.54
CA ASP A 164 -12.36 -11.86 32.18
C ASP A 164 -12.12 -13.16 32.95
N GLU A 165 -11.01 -13.77 32.77
CA GLU A 165 -10.64 -14.98 33.48
C GLU A 165 -9.93 -14.67 34.79
#